data_89471610eb5dd90de4ed8b3eef46f580
#
_entry.id   89471610eb5dd90de4ed8b3eef46f580
#
_cell.length_a   1.000
_cell.length_b   1.000
_cell.length_c   1.000
_cell.angle_alpha   90.00
_cell.angle_beta   90.00
_cell.angle_gamma   90.00
#
_symmetry.space_group_name_H-M   'P 1'
#
loop_
_entity.id
_entity.type
_entity.pdbx_description
1 polymer ?
#
loop_
_entity_poly.entity_id
_entity_poly.type
_entity_poly.pdbx_seq_one_letter_code
_entity_poly.pdbx_strand_id
1 'polypeptide(L)'
;GECSGEGEWLNHRRIGATDTSVLICDNAYRNNLLDRPDKYTSPFLMFEERKRRYKEEISFNSRVAMDFGHYAEDFIIAHLPELFEKEFNIKIQETLKGNQVVANKNYPLWSCTPDSWIKIEGEWYPVELKTGNSYTAYEWEREEVPNKYFAQVQQQLAVLGKTKGFLVGFVDNRFTRVYEIERDDKLITQAYEITKRFQYCLDNNIAPELNGCEAECEYLKAEFQGFGNKYEKVPSIDIDSKTVQDYFAMEDTKKELSKETKEIEKDMKMLACIIQNKMLEFETENLVINGSYLATWKIDARGAKRFSFKELKENQKIKEVA
;
A
#
# COMPACT_ATOMS: atom_id res chain seq x y z
N GLY A 1 -32.15 15.69 5.30
CA GLY A 1 -32.21 16.71 4.25
C GLY A 1 -31.39 16.20 3.09
N GLU A 2 -31.93 16.17 1.88
CA GLU A 2 -31.20 15.83 0.66
C GLU A 2 -30.16 16.92 0.42
N CYS A 3 -28.88 16.56 0.39
CA CYS A 3 -27.81 17.45 0.00
C CYS A 3 -27.91 17.70 -1.53
N SER A 4 -28.13 18.92 -1.91
CA SER A 4 -28.17 19.34 -3.32
C SER A 4 -26.77 19.58 -3.87
N GLY A 5 -26.15 18.55 -4.43
CA GLY A 5 -24.90 18.61 -5.17
C GLY A 5 -23.70 17.93 -4.52
N GLU A 6 -22.85 17.28 -5.35
CA GLU A 6 -21.59 16.62 -4.93
C GLU A 6 -20.71 17.54 -4.06
N GLY A 7 -20.89 18.83 -4.23
CA GLY A 7 -20.10 19.86 -3.57
C GLY A 7 -20.39 20.09 -2.10
N GLU A 8 -21.64 20.01 -1.68
CA GLU A 8 -22.01 20.15 -0.28
C GLU A 8 -21.76 18.87 0.50
N TRP A 9 -21.89 17.73 -0.15
CA TRP A 9 -21.66 16.42 0.45
C TRP A 9 -20.21 16.26 0.95
N LEU A 10 -19.21 16.68 0.15
CA LEU A 10 -17.79 16.60 0.53
C LEU A 10 -17.45 17.46 1.75
N ASN A 11 -18.07 18.64 1.88
CA ASN A 11 -17.82 19.53 3.02
C ASN A 11 -18.39 19.00 4.35
N HIS A 12 -19.42 18.14 4.28
CA HIS A 12 -20.07 17.55 5.46
C HIS A 12 -19.78 16.06 5.62
N ARG A 13 -18.95 15.49 4.73
CA ARG A 13 -18.55 14.09 4.82
C ARG A 13 -17.76 13.86 6.11
N ARG A 14 -18.25 12.96 6.95
CA ARG A 14 -17.50 12.48 8.10
C ARG A 14 -16.24 11.74 7.68
N ILE A 15 -15.31 11.61 8.61
CA ILE A 15 -14.09 10.84 8.40
C ILE A 15 -14.45 9.36 8.35
N GLY A 16 -14.18 8.70 7.23
CA GLY A 16 -14.42 7.29 7.02
C GLY A 16 -13.33 6.41 7.65
N ALA A 17 -13.54 5.09 7.64
CA ALA A 17 -12.60 4.14 8.22
C ALA A 17 -11.25 4.13 7.45
N THR A 18 -11.30 4.23 6.13
CA THR A 18 -10.09 4.38 5.30
C THR A 18 -9.35 5.68 5.61
N ASP A 19 -10.06 6.80 5.73
CA ASP A 19 -9.45 8.08 6.09
C ASP A 19 -8.73 8.01 7.44
N THR A 20 -9.38 7.38 8.44
CA THR A 20 -8.80 7.20 9.77
C THR A 20 -7.54 6.35 9.73
N SER A 21 -7.49 5.31 8.89
CA SER A 21 -6.28 4.50 8.74
C SER A 21 -5.10 5.31 8.19
N VAL A 22 -5.33 6.22 7.24
CA VAL A 22 -4.31 7.15 6.73
C VAL A 22 -3.79 8.04 7.85
N LEU A 23 -4.68 8.63 8.64
CA LEU A 23 -4.30 9.51 9.76
C LEU A 23 -3.47 8.79 10.83
N ILE A 24 -3.85 7.55 11.17
CA ILE A 24 -3.11 6.74 12.15
C ILE A 24 -1.74 6.33 11.62
N CYS A 25 -1.67 5.85 10.37
CA CYS A 25 -0.41 5.44 9.77
C CYS A 25 0.56 6.62 9.61
N ASP A 26 0.07 7.81 9.20
CA ASP A 26 0.89 9.02 9.15
C ASP A 26 1.40 9.42 10.53
N ASN A 27 0.54 9.39 11.55
CA ASN A 27 0.97 9.68 12.92
C ASN A 27 2.01 8.66 13.42
N ALA A 28 1.87 7.38 13.08
CA ALA A 28 2.84 6.35 13.43
C ALA A 28 4.18 6.59 12.73
N TYR A 29 4.17 6.92 11.45
CA TYR A 29 5.37 7.29 10.68
C TYR A 29 6.08 8.49 11.31
N ARG A 30 5.37 9.58 11.61
CA ARG A 30 5.96 10.79 12.25
C ARG A 30 6.55 10.52 13.64
N ASN A 31 6.10 9.48 14.31
CA ASN A 31 6.63 9.04 15.60
C ASN A 31 7.66 7.91 15.49
N ASN A 32 8.19 7.65 14.28
CA ASN A 32 9.19 6.61 13.99
C ASN A 32 8.75 5.19 14.38
N LEU A 33 7.44 4.91 14.33
CA LEU A 33 6.87 3.58 14.51
C LEU A 33 6.68 2.85 13.19
N LEU A 34 6.77 3.55 12.07
CA LEU A 34 6.78 3.02 10.72
C LEU A 34 7.98 3.60 9.96
N ASP A 35 8.64 2.78 9.17
CA ASP A 35 9.83 3.17 8.39
C ASP A 35 9.51 4.12 7.23
N ARG A 36 8.29 4.04 6.71
CA ARG A 36 7.85 4.80 5.53
C ARG A 36 6.39 5.22 5.68
N PRO A 37 6.01 6.37 5.07
CA PRO A 37 4.60 6.78 4.96
C PRO A 37 3.86 5.87 3.96
N ASP A 38 2.52 5.93 3.97
CA ASP A 38 1.73 5.35 2.87
C ASP A 38 2.10 6.06 1.56
N LYS A 39 2.37 5.29 0.51
CA LYS A 39 2.84 5.86 -0.76
C LYS A 39 1.74 6.50 -1.61
N TYR A 40 0.49 6.13 -1.37
CA TYR A 40 -0.64 6.51 -2.22
C TYR A 40 -1.38 7.74 -1.72
N THR A 41 -1.32 8.03 -0.42
CA THR A 41 -2.08 9.14 0.16
C THR A 41 -1.47 9.63 1.46
N SER A 42 -1.92 10.81 1.91
CA SER A 42 -1.48 11.45 3.15
C SER A 42 -2.57 12.34 3.72
N PRO A 43 -2.46 12.77 4.98
CA PRO A 43 -3.36 13.80 5.55
C PRO A 43 -3.37 15.09 4.75
N PHE A 44 -2.23 15.50 4.16
CA PHE A 44 -2.15 16.66 3.29
C PHE A 44 -3.01 16.48 2.02
N LEU A 45 -2.88 15.37 1.31
CA LEU A 45 -3.67 15.11 0.11
C LEU A 45 -5.17 14.97 0.42
N MET A 46 -5.51 14.30 1.53
CA MET A 46 -6.89 14.26 2.02
C MET A 46 -7.46 15.65 2.31
N PHE A 47 -6.65 16.56 2.85
CA PHE A 47 -7.04 17.94 3.08
C PHE A 47 -7.28 18.68 1.76
N GLU A 48 -6.38 18.57 0.79
CA GLU A 48 -6.50 19.20 -0.52
C GLU A 48 -7.72 18.67 -1.29
N GLU A 49 -7.97 17.38 -1.24
CA GLU A 49 -9.17 16.76 -1.83
C GLU A 49 -10.46 17.32 -1.21
N ARG A 50 -10.54 17.38 0.12
CA ARG A 50 -11.71 17.90 0.84
C ARG A 50 -11.93 19.40 0.61
N LYS A 51 -10.86 20.15 0.37
CA LYS A 51 -10.92 21.55 -0.04
C LYS A 51 -11.12 21.73 -1.55
N ARG A 52 -11.25 20.61 -2.32
CA ARG A 52 -11.41 20.59 -3.78
C ARG A 52 -10.28 21.26 -4.55
N ARG A 53 -9.10 21.26 -3.98
CA ARG A 53 -7.89 21.74 -4.65
C ARG A 53 -7.17 20.63 -5.37
N TYR A 54 -7.53 19.39 -5.07
CA TYR A 54 -6.95 18.20 -5.65
C TYR A 54 -8.04 17.17 -5.94
N LYS A 55 -7.91 16.52 -7.08
CA LYS A 55 -8.65 15.30 -7.43
C LYS A 55 -7.62 14.31 -7.95
N GLU A 56 -7.49 13.21 -7.26
CA GLU A 56 -6.59 12.14 -7.67
C GLU A 56 -6.96 11.66 -9.09
N GLU A 57 -5.98 11.67 -10.00
CA GLU A 57 -6.13 11.02 -11.30
C GLU A 57 -5.84 9.53 -11.16
N ILE A 58 -6.91 8.76 -11.00
CA ILE A 58 -6.82 7.31 -10.87
C ILE A 58 -6.43 6.69 -12.21
N SER A 59 -5.29 6.00 -12.27
CA SER A 59 -4.86 5.28 -13.47
C SER A 59 -5.89 4.24 -13.91
N PHE A 60 -5.90 3.90 -15.20
CA PHE A 60 -6.81 2.87 -15.71
C PHE A 60 -6.68 1.55 -14.92
N ASN A 61 -5.46 1.09 -14.65
CA ASN A 61 -5.23 -0.15 -13.91
C ASN A 61 -5.68 -0.06 -12.44
N SER A 62 -5.48 1.09 -11.79
CA SER A 62 -5.96 1.31 -10.42
C SER A 62 -7.49 1.29 -10.37
N ARG A 63 -8.16 1.93 -11.33
CA ARG A 63 -9.62 1.90 -11.45
C ARG A 63 -10.15 0.48 -11.66
N VAL A 64 -9.53 -0.29 -12.57
CA VAL A 64 -9.91 -1.69 -12.81
C VAL A 64 -9.74 -2.53 -11.53
N ALA A 65 -8.67 -2.31 -10.77
CA ALA A 65 -8.46 -3.01 -9.50
C ALA A 65 -9.52 -2.65 -8.44
N MET A 66 -9.93 -1.38 -8.37
CA MET A 66 -11.02 -0.92 -7.48
C MET A 66 -12.37 -1.52 -7.90
N ASP A 67 -12.69 -1.48 -9.20
CA ASP A 67 -13.93 -2.05 -9.75
C ASP A 67 -13.98 -3.58 -9.50
N PHE A 68 -12.84 -4.26 -9.68
CA PHE A 68 -12.73 -5.68 -9.34
C PHE A 68 -12.98 -5.94 -7.84
N GLY A 69 -12.43 -5.10 -6.96
CA GLY A 69 -12.68 -5.19 -5.51
C GLY A 69 -14.17 -5.19 -5.21
N HIS A 70 -14.89 -4.20 -5.70
CA HIS A 70 -16.34 -4.09 -5.52
C HIS A 70 -17.12 -5.27 -6.14
N TYR A 71 -16.70 -5.71 -7.33
CA TYR A 71 -17.33 -6.85 -7.99
C TYR A 71 -17.10 -8.17 -7.21
N ALA A 72 -15.93 -8.34 -6.61
CA ALA A 72 -15.58 -9.52 -5.86
C ALA A 72 -16.29 -9.63 -4.49
N GLU A 73 -16.81 -8.52 -3.93
CA GLU A 73 -17.47 -8.52 -2.62
C GLU A 73 -18.56 -9.57 -2.50
N ASP A 74 -19.50 -9.62 -3.46
CA ASP A 74 -20.63 -10.57 -3.43
C ASP A 74 -20.14 -12.02 -3.50
N PHE A 75 -19.09 -12.27 -4.29
CA PHE A 75 -18.46 -13.59 -4.37
C PHE A 75 -17.81 -13.97 -3.04
N ILE A 76 -17.06 -13.08 -2.43
CA ILE A 76 -16.39 -13.32 -1.15
C ILE A 76 -17.44 -13.58 -0.04
N ILE A 77 -18.48 -12.74 0.03
CA ILE A 77 -19.55 -12.86 1.02
C ILE A 77 -20.25 -14.23 0.93
N ALA A 78 -20.51 -14.72 -0.28
CA ALA A 78 -21.13 -16.02 -0.49
C ALA A 78 -20.30 -17.19 0.04
N HIS A 79 -18.98 -17.04 0.13
CA HIS A 79 -18.05 -18.08 0.62
C HIS A 79 -17.68 -17.93 2.11
N LEU A 80 -18.08 -16.86 2.78
CA LEU A 80 -17.76 -16.66 4.20
C LEU A 80 -18.23 -17.83 5.09
N PRO A 81 -19.43 -18.44 4.91
CA PRO A 81 -19.83 -19.54 5.77
C PRO A 81 -18.87 -20.74 5.71
N GLU A 82 -18.47 -21.16 4.53
CA GLU A 82 -17.51 -22.26 4.34
C GLU A 82 -16.12 -21.89 4.87
N LEU A 83 -15.67 -20.67 4.61
CA LEU A 83 -14.37 -20.16 5.07
C LEU A 83 -14.28 -20.15 6.60
N PHE A 84 -15.31 -19.67 7.29
CA PHE A 84 -15.32 -19.59 8.75
C PHE A 84 -15.44 -20.95 9.42
N GLU A 85 -16.19 -21.87 8.83
CA GLU A 85 -16.23 -23.26 9.30
C GLU A 85 -14.86 -23.92 9.21
N LYS A 86 -14.16 -23.72 8.08
CA LYS A 86 -12.82 -24.28 7.84
C LYS A 86 -11.75 -23.68 8.75
N GLU A 87 -11.70 -22.34 8.90
CA GLU A 87 -10.61 -21.64 9.60
C GLU A 87 -10.80 -21.64 11.13
N PHE A 88 -12.05 -21.53 11.60
CA PHE A 88 -12.37 -21.35 13.03
C PHE A 88 -13.27 -22.43 13.60
N ASN A 89 -13.78 -23.35 12.79
CA ASN A 89 -14.88 -24.26 13.17
C ASN A 89 -16.12 -23.51 13.69
N ILE A 90 -16.39 -22.33 13.10
CA ILE A 90 -17.52 -21.46 13.43
C ILE A 90 -18.57 -21.56 12.35
N LYS A 91 -19.82 -21.84 12.76
CA LYS A 91 -20.96 -21.84 11.85
C LYS A 91 -21.59 -20.45 11.79
N ILE A 92 -21.51 -19.80 10.62
CA ILE A 92 -22.23 -18.57 10.32
C ILE A 92 -23.71 -18.90 10.10
N GLN A 93 -24.61 -18.20 10.77
CA GLN A 93 -26.06 -18.35 10.66
C GLN A 93 -26.61 -17.57 9.47
N GLU A 94 -26.15 -16.35 9.27
CA GLU A 94 -26.57 -15.43 8.22
C GLU A 94 -25.40 -14.55 7.78
N THR A 95 -25.40 -14.12 6.51
CA THR A 95 -24.52 -13.08 5.97
C THR A 95 -25.34 -11.97 5.36
N LEU A 96 -24.90 -10.72 5.49
CA LEU A 96 -25.52 -9.56 4.85
C LEU A 96 -24.44 -8.70 4.21
N LYS A 97 -24.72 -8.18 3.01
CA LYS A 97 -23.85 -7.14 2.42
C LYS A 97 -24.05 -5.83 3.17
N GLY A 98 -22.95 -5.17 3.50
CA GLY A 98 -22.96 -3.84 4.06
C GLY A 98 -23.20 -2.80 2.98
N ASN A 99 -24.24 -1.98 3.14
CA ASN A 99 -24.60 -0.96 2.17
C ASN A 99 -25.11 0.33 2.83
N GLN A 100 -25.02 0.41 4.15
CA GLN A 100 -25.52 1.55 4.90
C GLN A 100 -24.38 2.25 5.63
N VAL A 101 -24.34 3.57 5.49
CA VAL A 101 -23.47 4.43 6.28
C VAL A 101 -24.00 4.51 7.71
N VAL A 102 -23.19 4.07 8.66
CA VAL A 102 -23.49 4.14 10.09
C VAL A 102 -22.68 5.27 10.72
N ALA A 103 -23.31 5.99 11.62
CA ALA A 103 -22.70 7.03 12.43
C ALA A 103 -23.08 6.88 13.90
N ASN A 104 -22.22 7.34 14.80
CA ASN A 104 -22.43 7.21 16.24
C ASN A 104 -22.31 8.57 16.91
N LYS A 105 -23.26 8.88 17.81
CA LYS A 105 -23.26 10.14 18.57
C LYS A 105 -22.04 10.31 19.48
N ASN A 106 -21.43 9.22 19.92
CA ASN A 106 -20.23 9.23 20.76
C ASN A 106 -18.97 9.54 19.94
N TYR A 107 -19.03 9.35 18.61
CA TYR A 107 -17.95 9.62 17.66
C TYR A 107 -18.47 10.47 16.49
N PRO A 108 -18.93 11.72 16.73
CA PRO A 108 -19.65 12.50 15.74
C PRO A 108 -18.85 12.84 14.47
N LEU A 109 -17.53 12.76 14.51
CA LEU A 109 -16.67 12.98 13.35
C LEU A 109 -16.53 11.73 12.47
N TRP A 110 -16.89 10.56 12.98
CA TRP A 110 -16.73 9.29 12.28
C TRP A 110 -18.00 8.74 11.66
N SER A 111 -17.84 8.06 10.54
CA SER A 111 -18.83 7.16 9.95
C SER A 111 -18.16 5.96 9.32
N CYS A 112 -18.84 4.85 9.23
CA CYS A 112 -18.33 3.67 8.53
C CYS A 112 -19.43 2.99 7.72
N THR A 113 -19.00 2.20 6.74
CA THR A 113 -19.84 1.27 5.99
C THR A 113 -19.07 -0.05 5.98
N PRO A 114 -19.42 -1.04 6.82
CA PRO A 114 -18.79 -2.35 6.73
C PRO A 114 -19.09 -2.98 5.37
N ASP A 115 -18.16 -3.75 4.81
CA ASP A 115 -18.37 -4.44 3.54
C ASP A 115 -19.40 -5.57 3.69
N SER A 116 -19.40 -6.23 4.85
CA SER A 116 -20.34 -7.30 5.16
C SER A 116 -20.62 -7.42 6.65
N TRP A 117 -21.66 -8.19 6.96
CA TRP A 117 -22.03 -8.62 8.30
C TRP A 117 -22.20 -10.12 8.33
N ILE A 118 -21.75 -10.73 9.42
CA ILE A 118 -21.98 -12.15 9.70
C ILE A 118 -22.66 -12.31 11.05
N LYS A 119 -23.55 -13.32 11.15
CA LYS A 119 -24.24 -13.66 12.39
C LYS A 119 -23.66 -14.95 12.96
N ILE A 120 -23.13 -14.87 14.17
CA ILE A 120 -22.55 -15.98 14.92
C ILE A 120 -23.23 -16.01 16.28
N GLU A 121 -23.81 -17.15 16.66
CA GLU A 121 -24.49 -17.34 17.96
C GLU A 121 -25.55 -16.26 18.27
N GLY A 122 -26.25 -15.79 17.25
CA GLY A 122 -27.28 -14.76 17.37
C GLY A 122 -26.77 -13.33 17.31
N GLU A 123 -25.48 -13.08 17.40
CA GLU A 123 -24.86 -11.75 17.36
C GLU A 123 -24.30 -11.41 15.98
N TRP A 124 -24.43 -10.14 15.59
CA TRP A 124 -23.91 -9.61 14.34
C TRP A 124 -22.54 -9.00 14.52
N TYR A 125 -21.59 -9.36 13.63
CA TYR A 125 -20.23 -8.85 13.60
C TYR A 125 -19.91 -8.27 12.22
N PRO A 126 -19.21 -7.11 12.16
CA PRO A 126 -18.77 -6.54 10.89
C PRO A 126 -17.60 -7.34 10.31
N VAL A 127 -17.56 -7.41 8.99
CA VAL A 127 -16.47 -8.00 8.22
C VAL A 127 -15.97 -6.97 7.21
N GLU A 128 -14.69 -6.69 7.24
CA GLU A 128 -13.99 -5.91 6.24
C GLU A 128 -13.36 -6.86 5.23
N LEU A 129 -13.56 -6.60 3.94
CA LEU A 129 -13.06 -7.41 2.83
C LEU A 129 -11.94 -6.68 2.12
N LYS A 130 -10.85 -7.38 1.83
CA LYS A 130 -9.74 -6.81 1.06
C LYS A 130 -9.36 -7.75 -0.08
N THR A 131 -9.31 -7.21 -1.28
CA THR A 131 -8.74 -7.87 -2.44
C THR A 131 -7.30 -7.41 -2.65
N GLY A 132 -6.48 -8.29 -3.23
CA GLY A 132 -5.08 -7.99 -3.51
C GLY A 132 -4.55 -8.85 -4.65
N ASN A 133 -3.31 -8.60 -5.02
CA ASN A 133 -2.58 -9.34 -6.03
C ASN A 133 -1.23 -9.81 -5.48
N SER A 134 -0.44 -10.53 -6.28
CA SER A 134 0.87 -11.07 -5.91
C SER A 134 1.86 -10.01 -5.40
N TYR A 135 1.75 -8.76 -5.82
CA TYR A 135 2.61 -7.68 -5.34
C TYR A 135 2.32 -7.30 -3.88
N THR A 136 1.09 -7.53 -3.40
CA THR A 136 0.68 -7.25 -2.01
C THR A 136 0.54 -8.53 -1.17
N ALA A 137 0.74 -9.71 -1.76
CA ALA A 137 0.58 -10.99 -1.08
C ALA A 137 1.43 -11.11 0.19
N TYR A 138 2.64 -10.54 0.19
CA TYR A 138 3.54 -10.56 1.34
C TYR A 138 2.95 -9.87 2.60
N GLU A 139 2.03 -8.92 2.44
CA GLU A 139 1.34 -8.27 3.57
C GLU A 139 0.43 -9.25 4.32
N TRP A 140 -0.03 -10.30 3.63
CA TRP A 140 -0.97 -11.31 4.13
C TRP A 140 -0.30 -12.63 4.57
N GLU A 141 1.02 -12.75 4.35
CA GLU A 141 1.79 -13.91 4.80
C GLU A 141 2.13 -13.84 6.31
N ARG A 142 2.02 -12.66 6.89
CA ARG A 142 2.31 -12.42 8.30
C ARG A 142 1.14 -12.86 9.18
N GLU A 143 1.45 -13.26 10.41
CA GLU A 143 0.41 -13.56 11.41
C GLU A 143 -0.28 -12.27 11.90
N GLU A 144 0.44 -11.15 11.87
CA GLU A 144 -0.05 -9.86 12.32
C GLU A 144 -0.95 -9.21 11.25
N VAL A 145 -2.03 -8.59 11.71
CA VAL A 145 -2.92 -7.79 10.86
C VAL A 145 -2.14 -6.60 10.30
N PRO A 146 -2.21 -6.32 8.99
CA PRO A 146 -1.60 -5.11 8.44
C PRO A 146 -2.14 -3.84 9.11
N ASN A 147 -1.26 -2.98 9.61
CA ASN A 147 -1.59 -1.83 10.44
C ASN A 147 -2.71 -0.94 9.89
N LYS A 148 -2.70 -0.69 8.59
CA LYS A 148 -3.73 0.13 7.93
C LYS A 148 -5.13 -0.47 8.04
N TYR A 149 -5.25 -1.79 7.90
CA TYR A 149 -6.54 -2.48 7.98
C TYR A 149 -6.97 -2.68 9.43
N PHE A 150 -6.03 -2.90 10.33
CA PHE A 150 -6.31 -2.94 11.76
C PHE A 150 -6.94 -1.61 12.23
N ALA A 151 -6.32 -0.48 11.88
CA ALA A 151 -6.84 0.84 12.20
C ALA A 151 -8.25 1.09 11.61
N GLN A 152 -8.48 0.63 10.38
CA GLN A 152 -9.77 0.73 9.72
C GLN A 152 -10.87 -0.03 10.48
N VAL A 153 -10.60 -1.29 10.86
CA VAL A 153 -11.56 -2.11 11.61
C VAL A 153 -11.79 -1.53 13.01
N GLN A 154 -10.78 -1.01 13.69
CA GLN A 154 -10.95 -0.37 15.01
C GLN A 154 -11.92 0.82 14.97
N GLN A 155 -11.85 1.65 13.94
CA GLN A 155 -12.85 2.71 13.78
C GLN A 155 -14.24 2.16 13.54
N GLN A 156 -14.40 1.12 12.70
CA GLN A 156 -15.70 0.48 12.50
C GLN A 156 -16.26 -0.05 13.82
N LEU A 157 -15.46 -0.75 14.62
CA LEU A 157 -15.86 -1.25 15.93
C LEU A 157 -16.32 -0.14 16.88
N ALA A 158 -15.62 1.00 16.85
CA ALA A 158 -16.02 2.17 17.65
C ALA A 158 -17.38 2.73 17.23
N VAL A 159 -17.57 2.96 15.92
CA VAL A 159 -18.81 3.51 15.38
C VAL A 159 -19.98 2.55 15.56
N LEU A 160 -19.76 1.25 15.38
CA LEU A 160 -20.79 0.21 15.47
C LEU A 160 -21.10 -0.23 16.91
N GLY A 161 -20.23 0.17 17.88
CA GLY A 161 -20.36 -0.27 19.26
C GLY A 161 -20.14 -1.79 19.44
N LYS A 162 -19.31 -2.38 18.57
CA LYS A 162 -19.00 -3.81 18.60
C LYS A 162 -17.70 -4.08 19.34
N THR A 163 -17.62 -5.27 19.95
CA THR A 163 -16.43 -5.71 20.70
C THR A 163 -15.40 -6.40 19.84
N LYS A 164 -15.83 -6.96 18.70
CA LYS A 164 -14.95 -7.59 17.73
C LYS A 164 -15.52 -7.51 16.32
N GLY A 165 -14.68 -7.74 15.34
CA GLY A 165 -15.00 -7.84 13.92
C GLY A 165 -13.97 -8.70 13.19
N PHE A 166 -14.12 -8.81 11.89
CA PHE A 166 -13.24 -9.66 11.09
C PHE A 166 -12.67 -8.91 9.89
N LEU A 167 -11.46 -9.29 9.50
CA LEU A 167 -10.83 -8.86 8.26
C LEU A 167 -10.54 -10.10 7.41
N VAL A 168 -11.02 -10.09 6.17
CA VAL A 168 -10.82 -11.20 5.22
C VAL A 168 -9.98 -10.73 4.05
N GLY A 169 -8.87 -11.41 3.80
CA GLY A 169 -8.01 -11.21 2.64
C GLY A 169 -8.32 -12.19 1.51
N PHE A 170 -8.59 -11.65 0.32
CA PHE A 170 -8.75 -12.40 -0.93
C PHE A 170 -7.72 -11.93 -1.94
N VAL A 171 -6.62 -12.70 -2.08
CA VAL A 171 -5.43 -12.29 -2.83
C VAL A 171 -5.12 -13.36 -3.88
N ASP A 172 -4.84 -12.95 -5.13
CA ASP A 172 -4.57 -13.85 -6.24
C ASP A 172 -5.64 -14.94 -6.43
N ASN A 173 -6.93 -14.54 -6.38
CA ASN A 173 -8.09 -15.43 -6.53
C ASN A 173 -8.19 -16.55 -5.48
N ARG A 174 -7.65 -16.34 -4.28
CA ARG A 174 -7.73 -17.28 -3.16
C ARG A 174 -7.93 -16.56 -1.83
N PHE A 175 -8.63 -17.20 -0.91
CA PHE A 175 -8.65 -16.76 0.48
C PHE A 175 -7.26 -16.97 1.08
N THR A 176 -6.63 -15.90 1.55
CA THR A 176 -5.29 -15.96 2.12
C THR A 176 -5.32 -16.03 3.62
N ARG A 177 -6.11 -15.18 4.25
CA ARG A 177 -6.20 -15.16 5.72
C ARG A 177 -7.50 -14.51 6.19
N VAL A 178 -7.97 -14.98 7.34
CA VAL A 178 -9.03 -14.35 8.12
C VAL A 178 -8.43 -13.95 9.47
N TYR A 179 -8.64 -12.70 9.87
CA TYR A 179 -8.25 -12.22 11.19
C TYR A 179 -9.50 -11.90 12.00
N GLU A 180 -9.58 -12.44 13.22
CA GLU A 180 -10.48 -11.94 14.24
C GLU A 180 -9.80 -10.76 14.92
N ILE A 181 -10.47 -9.63 14.99
CA ILE A 181 -9.94 -8.37 15.52
C ILE A 181 -10.78 -7.93 16.69
N GLU A 182 -10.21 -7.96 17.86
CA GLU A 182 -10.82 -7.42 19.06
C GLU A 182 -10.73 -5.89 19.11
N ARG A 183 -11.69 -5.27 19.77
CA ARG A 183 -11.74 -3.82 19.96
C ARG A 183 -10.64 -3.36 20.92
N ASP A 184 -9.88 -2.38 20.49
CA ASP A 184 -8.86 -1.70 21.28
C ASP A 184 -9.28 -0.25 21.60
N ASP A 185 -9.86 -0.04 22.77
CA ASP A 185 -10.35 1.27 23.20
C ASP A 185 -9.22 2.31 23.37
N LYS A 186 -7.98 1.88 23.64
CA LYS A 186 -6.82 2.76 23.72
C LYS A 186 -6.47 3.32 22.35
N LEU A 187 -6.37 2.43 21.35
CA LEU A 187 -6.12 2.85 19.98
C LEU A 187 -7.26 3.71 19.44
N ILE A 188 -8.51 3.31 19.70
CA ILE A 188 -9.71 4.08 19.29
C ILE A 188 -9.66 5.50 19.85
N THR A 189 -9.31 5.66 21.12
CA THR A 189 -9.18 6.98 21.76
C THR A 189 -8.09 7.83 21.09
N GLN A 190 -6.91 7.23 20.85
CA GLN A 190 -5.81 7.91 20.16
C GLN A 190 -6.20 8.31 18.72
N ALA A 191 -6.83 7.38 17.98
CA ALA A 191 -7.29 7.61 16.62
C ALA A 191 -8.31 8.76 16.55
N TYR A 192 -9.23 8.83 17.51
CA TYR A 192 -10.21 9.88 17.56
C TYR A 192 -9.59 11.26 17.86
N GLU A 193 -8.59 11.32 18.73
CA GLU A 193 -7.84 12.56 18.99
C GLU A 193 -7.05 13.03 17.74
N ILE A 194 -6.45 12.10 16.98
CA ILE A 194 -5.81 12.43 15.71
C ILE A 194 -6.84 12.94 14.71
N THR A 195 -8.01 12.31 14.64
CA THR A 195 -9.12 12.77 13.79
C THR A 195 -9.58 14.18 14.14
N LYS A 196 -9.68 14.53 15.43
CA LYS A 196 -10.03 15.89 15.86
C LYS A 196 -9.02 16.93 15.38
N ARG A 197 -7.72 16.61 15.43
CA ARG A 197 -6.66 17.50 14.91
C ARG A 197 -6.81 17.71 13.41
N PHE A 198 -7.07 16.66 12.66
CA PHE A 198 -7.32 16.77 11.23
C PHE A 198 -8.58 17.58 10.93
N GLN A 199 -9.66 17.38 11.68
CA GLN A 199 -10.87 18.18 11.56
C GLN A 199 -10.60 19.66 11.86
N TYR A 200 -9.79 19.95 12.89
CA TYR A 200 -9.35 21.33 13.17
C TYR A 200 -8.59 21.95 11.99
N CYS A 201 -7.72 21.18 11.32
CA CYS A 201 -7.05 21.63 10.10
C CYS A 201 -8.04 22.00 9.00
N LEU A 202 -9.06 21.15 8.80
CA LEU A 202 -10.13 21.42 7.83
C LEU A 202 -10.93 22.67 8.18
N ASP A 203 -11.36 22.82 9.44
CA ASP A 203 -12.21 23.91 9.88
C ASP A 203 -11.49 25.27 9.78
N ASN A 204 -10.20 25.30 10.07
CA ASN A 204 -9.38 26.49 10.06
C ASN A 204 -8.62 26.73 8.74
N ASN A 205 -8.81 25.86 7.75
CA ASN A 205 -8.10 25.92 6.47
C ASN A 205 -6.57 25.92 6.61
N ILE A 206 -6.05 25.12 7.52
CA ILE A 206 -4.62 24.92 7.80
C ILE A 206 -4.24 23.56 7.24
N ALA A 207 -3.45 23.54 6.16
CA ALA A 207 -3.01 22.27 5.57
C ALA A 207 -2.10 21.50 6.55
N PRO A 208 -2.28 20.18 6.70
CA PRO A 208 -1.31 19.34 7.38
C PRO A 208 0.07 19.41 6.71
N GLU A 209 1.11 19.14 7.48
CA GLU A 209 2.47 19.07 6.94
C GLU A 209 2.62 17.89 5.96
N LEU A 210 3.41 18.10 4.92
CA LEU A 210 3.82 17.04 4.00
C LEU A 210 4.59 15.95 4.74
N ASN A 211 4.41 14.69 4.33
CA ASN A 211 5.20 13.56 4.82
C ASN A 211 6.20 13.02 3.79
N GLY A 212 6.19 13.59 2.57
CA GLY A 212 7.11 13.24 1.49
C GLY A 212 6.76 11.93 0.77
N CYS A 213 5.53 11.43 0.89
CA CYS A 213 5.12 10.23 0.18
C CYS A 213 5.12 10.44 -1.35
N GLU A 214 5.10 9.32 -2.09
CA GLU A 214 5.16 9.35 -3.56
C GLU A 214 4.02 10.18 -4.17
N ALA A 215 2.80 10.02 -3.66
CA ALA A 215 1.64 10.76 -4.14
C ALA A 215 1.74 12.28 -3.88
N GLU A 216 2.30 12.72 -2.75
CA GLU A 216 2.58 14.14 -2.51
C GLU A 216 3.60 14.70 -3.51
N CYS A 217 4.64 13.93 -3.80
CA CYS A 217 5.65 14.33 -4.79
C CYS A 217 5.04 14.50 -6.20
N GLU A 218 4.14 13.60 -6.59
CA GLU A 218 3.43 13.70 -7.86
C GLU A 218 2.44 14.88 -7.88
N TYR A 219 1.72 15.11 -6.78
CA TYR A 219 0.87 16.28 -6.62
C TYR A 219 1.65 17.59 -6.81
N LEU A 220 2.79 17.74 -6.12
CA LEU A 220 3.62 18.95 -6.22
C LEU A 220 4.18 19.15 -7.64
N LYS A 221 4.54 18.06 -8.33
CA LYS A 221 4.97 18.13 -9.74
C LYS A 221 3.84 18.60 -10.65
N ALA A 222 2.61 18.10 -10.43
CA ALA A 222 1.45 18.48 -11.22
C ALA A 222 1.05 19.95 -10.99
N GLU A 223 1.16 20.44 -9.75
CA GLU A 223 0.90 21.84 -9.41
C GLU A 223 1.97 22.81 -9.98
N PHE A 224 3.16 22.32 -10.25
CA PHE A 224 4.24 23.18 -10.76
C PHE A 224 4.05 23.46 -12.26
N GLN A 225 3.54 24.65 -12.58
CA GLN A 225 3.29 25.11 -13.94
C GLN A 225 4.45 25.92 -14.56
N GLY A 226 5.55 26.09 -13.83
CA GLY A 226 6.64 26.98 -14.21
C GLY A 226 6.27 28.46 -13.96
N PHE A 227 6.72 29.01 -12.87
CA PHE A 227 6.29 30.35 -12.45
C PHE A 227 7.07 31.50 -13.13
N GLY A 228 8.14 31.17 -13.86
CA GLY A 228 9.06 32.18 -14.35
C GLY A 228 9.80 32.88 -13.20
N ASN A 229 10.58 33.88 -13.52
CA ASN A 229 11.24 34.71 -12.53
C ASN A 229 10.38 35.96 -12.24
N LYS A 230 9.64 35.97 -11.14
CA LYS A 230 8.79 37.09 -10.73
C LYS A 230 9.49 38.10 -9.82
N TYR A 231 10.74 37.82 -9.43
CA TYR A 231 11.48 38.60 -8.46
C TYR A 231 12.76 39.16 -9.09
N GLU A 232 13.13 40.38 -8.75
CA GLU A 232 14.41 40.99 -9.12
C GLU A 232 15.60 40.21 -8.51
N LYS A 233 15.39 39.63 -7.31
CA LYS A 233 16.37 38.78 -6.63
C LYS A 233 15.74 37.42 -6.34
N VAL A 234 16.56 36.37 -6.37
CA VAL A 234 16.14 35.02 -5.98
C VAL A 234 15.64 35.05 -4.52
N PRO A 235 14.41 34.62 -4.24
CA PRO A 235 13.93 34.50 -2.88
C PRO A 235 14.79 33.54 -2.06
N SER A 236 14.97 33.81 -0.78
CA SER A 236 15.61 32.90 0.16
C SER A 236 14.66 32.56 1.31
N ILE A 237 14.72 31.33 1.76
CA ILE A 237 14.00 30.83 2.94
C ILE A 237 14.96 30.04 3.81
N ASP A 238 14.66 30.01 5.10
CA ASP A 238 15.35 29.13 6.03
C ASP A 238 14.60 27.82 6.13
N ILE A 239 15.28 26.72 5.83
CA ILE A 239 14.81 25.37 6.07
C ILE A 239 15.68 24.78 7.17
N ASP A 240 15.09 23.91 8.00
CA ASP A 240 15.83 23.22 9.06
C ASP A 240 17.15 22.64 8.51
N SER A 241 18.25 23.02 9.16
CA SER A 241 19.60 22.67 8.73
C SER A 241 19.83 21.17 8.65
N LYS A 242 19.13 20.39 9.49
CA LYS A 242 19.21 18.93 9.47
C LYS A 242 18.62 18.37 8.18
N THR A 243 17.47 18.85 7.75
CA THR A 243 16.83 18.42 6.49
C THR A 243 17.76 18.65 5.31
N VAL A 244 18.44 19.81 5.25
CA VAL A 244 19.39 20.12 4.18
C VAL A 244 20.63 19.23 4.25
N GLN A 245 21.18 19.02 5.45
CA GLN A 245 22.35 18.14 5.65
C GLN A 245 22.03 16.69 5.29
N ASP A 246 20.89 16.17 5.73
CA ASP A 246 20.46 14.79 5.43
C ASP A 246 20.30 14.59 3.91
N TYR A 247 19.73 15.56 3.18
CA TYR A 247 19.62 15.48 1.72
C TYR A 247 21.00 15.34 1.05
N PHE A 248 21.97 16.20 1.39
CA PHE A 248 23.30 16.13 0.81
C PHE A 248 24.10 14.90 1.23
N ALA A 249 23.95 14.43 2.47
CA ALA A 249 24.54 13.18 2.92
C ALA A 249 24.01 11.96 2.12
N MET A 250 22.70 11.93 1.88
CA MET A 250 22.10 10.89 1.01
C MET A 250 22.57 11.00 -0.44
N GLU A 251 22.71 12.21 -0.97
CA GLU A 251 23.23 12.44 -2.32
C GLU A 251 24.67 11.93 -2.46
N ASP A 252 25.53 12.18 -1.49
CA ASP A 252 26.91 11.71 -1.48
C ASP A 252 26.98 10.18 -1.35
N THR A 253 26.22 9.59 -0.45
CA THR A 253 26.08 8.13 -0.34
C THR A 253 25.63 7.49 -1.66
N LYS A 254 24.66 8.09 -2.34
CA LYS A 254 24.21 7.65 -3.67
C LYS A 254 25.32 7.69 -4.70
N LYS A 255 26.18 8.73 -4.68
CA LYS A 255 27.33 8.84 -5.60
C LYS A 255 28.37 7.76 -5.33
N GLU A 256 28.66 7.46 -4.06
CA GLU A 256 29.59 6.40 -3.65
C GLU A 256 29.09 5.03 -4.08
N LEU A 257 27.84 4.68 -3.75
CA LEU A 257 27.22 3.42 -4.18
C LEU A 257 27.20 3.26 -5.70
N SER A 258 26.96 4.34 -6.45
CA SER A 258 27.03 4.31 -7.92
C SER A 258 28.44 4.03 -8.45
N LYS A 259 29.47 4.48 -7.75
CA LYS A 259 30.86 4.18 -8.07
C LYS A 259 31.18 2.70 -7.82
N GLU A 260 30.82 2.20 -6.64
CA GLU A 260 31.00 0.79 -6.27
C GLU A 260 30.27 -0.14 -7.25
N THR A 261 29.02 0.19 -7.58
CA THR A 261 28.24 -0.58 -8.55
C THR A 261 28.95 -0.68 -9.90
N LYS A 262 29.54 0.41 -10.40
CA LYS A 262 30.29 0.41 -11.67
C LYS A 262 31.55 -0.45 -11.63
N GLU A 263 32.29 -0.44 -10.52
CA GLU A 263 33.48 -1.30 -10.36
C GLU A 263 33.05 -2.79 -10.31
N ILE A 264 31.99 -3.13 -9.54
CA ILE A 264 31.45 -4.49 -9.50
C ILE A 264 30.99 -4.94 -10.90
N GLU A 265 30.27 -4.09 -11.64
CA GLU A 265 29.86 -4.39 -13.01
C GLU A 265 31.06 -4.64 -13.96
N LYS A 266 32.14 -3.92 -13.77
CA LYS A 266 33.37 -4.10 -14.54
C LYS A 266 34.03 -5.45 -14.23
N ASP A 267 34.10 -5.81 -12.94
CA ASP A 267 34.64 -7.10 -12.53
C ASP A 267 33.78 -8.25 -13.00
N MET A 268 32.44 -8.12 -12.89
CA MET A 268 31.49 -9.11 -13.45
C MET A 268 31.67 -9.30 -14.95
N LYS A 269 31.92 -8.22 -15.74
CA LYS A 269 32.17 -8.32 -17.17
C LYS A 269 33.48 -9.07 -17.45
N MET A 270 34.52 -8.85 -16.66
CA MET A 270 35.80 -9.60 -16.83
C MET A 270 35.60 -11.10 -16.58
N LEU A 271 34.88 -11.45 -15.50
CA LEU A 271 34.54 -12.85 -15.19
C LEU A 271 33.65 -13.48 -16.27
N ALA A 272 32.64 -12.74 -16.74
CA ALA A 272 31.77 -13.18 -17.82
C ALA A 272 32.53 -13.50 -19.11
N CYS A 273 33.56 -12.70 -19.47
CA CYS A 273 34.42 -12.95 -20.66
C CYS A 273 35.13 -14.32 -20.59
N ILE A 274 35.57 -14.75 -19.41
CA ILE A 274 36.19 -16.06 -19.21
C ILE A 274 35.17 -17.19 -19.54
N ILE A 275 33.94 -17.07 -19.07
CA ILE A 275 32.87 -18.04 -19.35
C ILE A 275 32.49 -18.01 -20.83
N GLN A 276 32.36 -16.81 -21.42
CA GLN A 276 32.02 -16.65 -22.84
C GLN A 276 33.11 -17.25 -23.74
N ASN A 277 34.39 -17.11 -23.36
CA ASN A 277 35.46 -17.76 -24.10
C ASN A 277 35.32 -19.29 -24.11
N LYS A 278 34.95 -19.89 -22.97
CA LYS A 278 34.67 -21.32 -22.91
C LYS A 278 33.46 -21.73 -23.76
N MET A 279 32.42 -20.89 -23.81
CA MET A 279 31.26 -21.15 -24.69
C MET A 279 31.65 -21.13 -26.17
N LEU A 280 32.60 -20.24 -26.56
CA LEU A 280 33.16 -20.24 -27.92
C LEU A 280 34.01 -21.48 -28.20
N GLU A 281 34.87 -21.90 -27.24
CA GLU A 281 35.68 -23.11 -27.37
C GLU A 281 34.80 -24.37 -27.55
N PHE A 282 33.62 -24.44 -26.89
CA PHE A 282 32.67 -25.52 -26.99
C PHE A 282 31.60 -25.34 -28.09
N GLU A 283 31.66 -24.22 -28.82
CA GLU A 283 30.68 -23.84 -29.86
C GLU A 283 29.22 -23.96 -29.39
N THR A 284 28.92 -23.49 -28.14
CA THR A 284 27.62 -23.69 -27.52
C THR A 284 27.00 -22.36 -27.05
N GLU A 285 25.68 -22.26 -27.18
CA GLU A 285 24.88 -21.18 -26.60
C GLU A 285 24.50 -21.41 -25.13
N ASN A 286 24.66 -22.64 -24.63
CA ASN A 286 24.36 -23.00 -23.24
C ASN A 286 25.50 -23.85 -22.68
N LEU A 287 26.02 -23.48 -21.52
CA LEU A 287 27.11 -24.20 -20.86
C LEU A 287 26.77 -24.39 -19.38
N VAL A 288 26.75 -25.66 -18.95
CA VAL A 288 26.60 -25.99 -17.52
C VAL A 288 28.01 -26.01 -16.89
N ILE A 289 28.16 -25.30 -15.80
CA ILE A 289 29.42 -25.17 -15.07
C ILE A 289 29.26 -25.77 -13.68
N ASN A 290 30.16 -26.67 -13.33
CA ASN A 290 30.21 -27.40 -12.05
C ASN A 290 28.88 -28.07 -11.68
N GLY A 291 28.05 -28.45 -12.67
CA GLY A 291 26.74 -29.10 -12.45
C GLY A 291 25.69 -28.22 -11.72
N SER A 292 25.99 -26.97 -11.45
CA SER A 292 25.15 -26.10 -10.62
C SER A 292 24.83 -24.76 -11.24
N TYR A 293 25.53 -24.36 -12.28
CA TYR A 293 25.35 -23.06 -12.90
C TYR A 293 25.13 -23.20 -14.40
N LEU A 294 24.25 -22.37 -14.96
CA LEU A 294 23.96 -22.31 -16.40
C LEU A 294 24.39 -20.95 -16.94
N ALA A 295 25.31 -20.96 -17.87
CA ALA A 295 25.62 -19.82 -18.72
C ALA A 295 24.83 -19.94 -20.03
N THR A 296 24.21 -18.86 -20.45
CA THR A 296 23.46 -18.78 -21.72
C THR A 296 23.94 -17.56 -22.49
N TRP A 297 24.31 -17.72 -23.76
CA TRP A 297 24.71 -16.61 -24.62
C TRP A 297 24.02 -16.74 -25.97
N LYS A 298 23.04 -15.86 -26.22
CA LYS A 298 22.14 -15.94 -27.38
C LYS A 298 22.02 -14.59 -28.09
N ILE A 299 21.66 -14.66 -29.35
CA ILE A 299 21.29 -13.49 -30.13
C ILE A 299 19.77 -13.36 -30.06
N ASP A 300 19.28 -12.21 -29.57
CA ASP A 300 17.84 -11.94 -29.53
C ASP A 300 17.28 -11.56 -30.91
N ALA A 301 15.95 -11.47 -31.02
CA ALA A 301 15.26 -11.14 -32.28
C ALA A 301 15.66 -9.79 -32.90
N ARG A 302 16.34 -8.93 -32.14
CA ARG A 302 16.85 -7.63 -32.58
C ARG A 302 18.33 -7.65 -32.93
N GLY A 303 18.97 -8.84 -32.89
CA GLY A 303 20.40 -9.02 -33.18
C GLY A 303 21.32 -8.70 -32.01
N ALA A 304 20.80 -8.39 -30.82
CA ALA A 304 21.62 -8.11 -29.65
C ALA A 304 22.10 -9.41 -28.99
N LYS A 305 23.40 -9.48 -28.69
CA LYS A 305 24.03 -10.60 -28.00
C LYS A 305 23.78 -10.48 -26.50
N ARG A 306 22.99 -11.40 -25.94
CA ARG A 306 22.63 -11.41 -24.52
C ARG A 306 23.29 -12.57 -23.81
N PHE A 307 24.07 -12.24 -22.79
CA PHE A 307 24.70 -13.20 -21.89
C PHE A 307 23.93 -13.20 -20.56
N SER A 308 23.68 -14.38 -20.02
CA SER A 308 23.17 -14.58 -18.67
C SER A 308 23.88 -15.73 -17.98
N PHE A 309 24.10 -15.60 -16.67
CA PHE A 309 24.71 -16.61 -15.83
C PHE A 309 23.91 -16.74 -14.55
N LYS A 310 23.41 -17.92 -14.25
CA LYS A 310 22.51 -18.17 -13.13
C LYS A 310 22.78 -19.50 -12.45
N GLU A 311 22.46 -19.58 -11.17
CA GLU A 311 22.43 -20.83 -10.43
C GLU A 311 21.21 -21.66 -10.82
N LEU A 312 21.38 -22.98 -11.01
CA LEU A 312 20.30 -23.91 -11.27
C LEU A 312 19.63 -24.33 -9.96
N LYS A 313 18.29 -24.23 -9.92
CA LYS A 313 17.51 -24.78 -8.81
C LYS A 313 17.62 -26.31 -8.79
N GLU A 314 17.51 -26.93 -7.60
CA GLU A 314 17.69 -28.37 -7.42
C GLU A 314 16.89 -29.23 -8.43
N ASN A 315 15.66 -28.82 -8.74
CA ASN A 315 14.79 -29.51 -9.69
C ASN A 315 15.24 -29.37 -11.16
N GLN A 316 16.18 -28.47 -11.46
CA GLN A 316 16.73 -28.22 -12.80
C GLN A 316 18.08 -28.90 -12.98
N LYS A 317 18.81 -29.17 -11.88
CA LYS A 317 20.13 -29.82 -11.89
C LYS A 317 20.07 -31.24 -12.52
N ILE A 318 18.97 -31.97 -12.38
CA ILE A 318 18.81 -33.35 -12.87
C ILE A 318 18.45 -33.39 -14.35
N LYS A 319 17.84 -32.38 -14.94
CA LYS A 319 17.38 -32.38 -16.33
C LYS A 319 18.39 -31.87 -17.35
N GLU A 320 19.41 -31.11 -16.92
CA GLU A 320 20.37 -30.49 -17.85
C GLU A 320 21.76 -31.18 -17.83
N VAL A 321 21.96 -32.19 -16.97
CA VAL A 321 23.20 -33.00 -16.87
C VAL A 321 23.02 -34.41 -17.47
N ALA A 322 21.81 -34.80 -17.85
CA ALA A 322 21.48 -36.05 -18.56
C ALA A 322 21.31 -35.79 -20.06
#